data_e3900f30418a4c94378d0d8d58457b49
#
_entry.id   e3900f30418a4c94378d0d8d58457b49
#
_cell.length_a   1.000
_cell.length_b   1.000
_cell.length_c   1.000
_cell.angle_alpha   90.00
_cell.angle_beta   90.00
_cell.angle_gamma   90.00
#
_symmetry.space_group_name_H-M   'P 1'
#
loop_
_entity.id
_entity.type
_entity.pdbx_description
1 polymer ?
#
loop_
_entity_poly.entity_id
_entity_poly.type
_entity_poly.pdbx_seq_one_letter_code
_entity_poly.pdbx_strand_id
1 'polypeptide(L)'
;MKPIETVDKCTTCSTCVAYCPVTKATRAFKGPKLTGPSSERFRLYDETGGGEISEIEALDYCSNCKNCDIACPSGVKISTLNMLARAEYCKRHKPPLRDWVLSHGRMLGRLARRFPGWLVMHVHRRAAVRHR
;
A
#
# COMPACT_ATOMS: atom_id res chain seq x y z
N MET A 1 0.69 17.51 -7.61
CA MET A 1 2.10 17.18 -7.39
C MET A 1 2.54 16.37 -8.59
N LYS A 2 3.49 16.85 -9.38
CA LYS A 2 3.93 16.16 -10.60
C LYS A 2 4.96 15.08 -10.20
N PRO A 3 4.65 13.79 -10.30
CA PRO A 3 5.55 12.71 -9.90
C PRO A 3 6.75 12.51 -10.84
N ILE A 4 6.73 13.17 -11.97
CA ILE A 4 7.63 12.99 -13.10
C ILE A 4 9.11 13.24 -12.74
N GLU A 5 9.41 14.29 -11.97
CA GLU A 5 10.80 14.69 -11.69
C GLU A 5 11.59 13.68 -10.86
N THR A 6 10.90 12.83 -10.09
CA THR A 6 11.56 11.81 -9.25
C THR A 6 11.79 10.50 -9.99
N VAL A 7 10.95 10.17 -10.96
CA VAL A 7 11.04 8.92 -11.72
C VAL A 7 12.26 8.89 -12.64
N ASP A 8 12.57 10.03 -13.27
CA ASP A 8 13.70 10.14 -14.20
C ASP A 8 15.06 9.95 -13.51
N LYS A 9 15.13 10.21 -12.20
CA LYS A 9 16.34 9.94 -11.39
C LYS A 9 16.60 8.47 -11.12
N CYS A 10 15.63 7.59 -11.39
CA CYS A 10 15.77 6.17 -11.10
C CYS A 10 16.70 5.47 -12.11
N THR A 11 17.87 5.04 -11.64
CA THR A 11 18.88 4.30 -12.43
C THR A 11 18.62 2.80 -12.49
N THR A 12 17.48 2.32 -12.01
CA THR A 12 17.09 0.89 -11.99
C THR A 12 18.07 -0.06 -11.25
N CYS A 13 18.87 0.45 -10.33
CA CYS A 13 19.92 -0.29 -9.62
C CYS A 13 19.44 -1.42 -8.69
N SER A 14 18.14 -1.51 -8.40
CA SER A 14 17.51 -2.53 -7.53
C SER A 14 17.89 -2.47 -6.04
N THR A 15 18.64 -1.50 -5.57
CA THR A 15 18.98 -1.32 -4.14
C THR A 15 17.73 -1.29 -3.26
N CYS A 16 16.69 -0.59 -3.68
CA CYS A 16 15.41 -0.52 -2.97
C CYS A 16 14.75 -1.90 -2.76
N VAL A 17 14.96 -2.84 -3.67
CA VAL A 17 14.43 -4.22 -3.55
C VAL A 17 15.20 -4.99 -2.48
N ALA A 18 16.52 -4.85 -2.44
CA ALA A 18 17.36 -5.53 -1.44
C ALA A 18 17.06 -5.08 0.00
N TYR A 19 16.67 -3.82 0.19
CA TYR A 19 16.32 -3.27 1.51
C TYR A 19 14.82 -3.41 1.86
N CYS A 20 13.99 -3.94 0.97
CA CYS A 20 12.57 -4.11 1.24
C CYS A 20 12.30 -5.34 2.12
N PRO A 21 11.71 -5.16 3.33
CA PRO A 21 11.40 -6.28 4.21
C PRO A 21 10.33 -7.21 3.63
N VAL A 22 9.38 -6.65 2.88
CA VAL A 22 8.30 -7.44 2.28
C VAL A 22 8.81 -8.34 1.16
N THR A 23 9.73 -7.86 0.32
CA THR A 23 10.34 -8.67 -0.74
C THR A 23 11.12 -9.88 -0.18
N LYS A 24 11.69 -9.71 1.03
CA LYS A 24 12.37 -10.81 1.75
C LYS A 24 11.39 -11.82 2.35
N ALA A 25 10.21 -11.36 2.76
CA ALA A 25 9.20 -12.19 3.43
C ALA A 25 8.32 -12.97 2.45
N THR A 26 8.06 -12.43 1.26
CA THR A 26 7.16 -13.07 0.28
C THR A 26 7.61 -12.84 -1.16
N ARG A 27 7.42 -13.87 -1.99
CA ARG A 27 7.66 -13.79 -3.44
C ARG A 27 6.49 -13.17 -4.20
N ALA A 28 5.33 -13.00 -3.57
CA ALA A 28 4.16 -12.39 -4.18
C ALA A 28 4.36 -10.88 -4.44
N PHE A 29 5.18 -10.20 -3.63
CA PHE A 29 5.53 -8.81 -3.86
C PHE A 29 6.71 -8.68 -4.82
N LYS A 30 6.48 -8.15 -6.00
CA LYS A 30 7.48 -7.97 -7.05
C LYS A 30 8.54 -6.89 -6.73
N GLY A 31 8.36 -6.17 -5.64
CA GLY A 31 9.33 -5.21 -5.12
C GLY A 31 9.06 -3.75 -5.48
N PRO A 32 9.62 -2.83 -4.68
CA PRO A 32 9.34 -1.40 -4.78
C PRO A 32 9.82 -0.78 -6.10
N LYS A 33 10.83 -1.35 -6.75
CA LYS A 33 11.31 -0.88 -8.06
C LYS A 33 10.25 -1.05 -9.15
N LEU A 34 9.59 -2.19 -9.17
CA LEU A 34 8.58 -2.49 -10.18
C LEU A 34 7.30 -1.71 -9.92
N THR A 35 6.79 -1.75 -8.68
CA THR A 35 5.53 -1.11 -8.31
C THR A 35 5.60 0.42 -8.28
N GLY A 36 6.77 1.01 -8.08
CA GLY A 36 6.99 2.45 -8.07
C GLY A 36 7.50 2.96 -9.42
N PRO A 37 8.83 3.15 -9.58
CA PRO A 37 9.38 3.84 -10.76
C PRO A 37 9.08 3.18 -12.09
N SER A 38 9.10 1.83 -12.17
CA SER A 38 8.83 1.15 -13.44
C SER A 38 7.37 1.30 -13.87
N SER A 39 6.43 1.05 -12.96
CA SER A 39 4.99 1.22 -13.24
C SER A 39 4.65 2.66 -13.58
N GLU A 40 5.27 3.65 -12.91
CA GLU A 40 5.06 5.05 -13.22
C GLU A 40 5.53 5.42 -14.62
N ARG A 41 6.69 4.89 -15.06
CA ARG A 41 7.15 5.07 -16.43
C ARG A 41 6.16 4.52 -17.45
N PHE A 42 5.64 3.31 -17.22
CA PHE A 42 4.61 2.75 -18.11
C PHE A 42 3.36 3.62 -18.15
N ARG A 43 2.88 4.14 -17.02
CA ARG A 43 1.74 5.05 -16.98
C ARG A 43 1.96 6.34 -17.77
N LEU A 44 3.17 6.88 -17.73
CA LEU A 44 3.51 8.12 -18.42
C LEU A 44 3.65 7.92 -19.95
N TYR A 45 4.10 6.72 -20.37
CA TYR A 45 4.24 6.40 -21.80
C TYR A 45 2.92 5.93 -22.44
N ASP A 46 1.99 5.43 -21.65
CA ASP A 46 0.69 5.00 -22.15
C ASP A 46 -0.31 6.16 -22.15
N GLU A 47 -0.15 7.07 -23.09
CA GLU A 47 -1.06 8.20 -23.32
C GLU A 47 -2.48 7.76 -23.68
N THR A 48 -2.66 6.50 -24.06
CA THR A 48 -3.98 5.93 -24.42
C THR A 48 -4.78 5.48 -23.19
N GLY A 49 -4.20 5.52 -22.00
CA GLY A 49 -4.91 5.25 -20.73
C GLY A 49 -5.38 3.81 -20.55
N GLY A 50 -4.92 2.89 -21.40
CA GLY A 50 -5.33 1.49 -21.41
C GLY A 50 -4.44 0.55 -20.59
N GLY A 51 -3.34 1.02 -20.05
CA GLY A 51 -2.46 0.25 -19.19
C GLY A 51 -3.10 -0.04 -17.84
N GLU A 52 -4.02 -0.99 -17.81
CA GLU A 52 -4.49 -1.59 -16.56
C GLU A 52 -3.31 -2.28 -15.90
N ILE A 53 -2.69 -1.59 -14.95
CA ILE A 53 -1.58 -2.13 -14.20
C ILE A 53 -2.14 -3.25 -13.33
N SER A 54 -2.11 -4.49 -13.84
CA SER A 54 -2.40 -5.71 -13.07
C SER A 54 -1.50 -5.87 -11.82
N GLU A 55 -0.58 -4.94 -11.63
CA GLU A 55 0.38 -4.89 -10.54
C GLU A 55 -0.15 -4.22 -9.26
N ILE A 56 -1.39 -3.77 -9.25
CA ILE A 56 -1.99 -3.12 -8.07
C ILE A 56 -2.23 -4.13 -6.96
N GLU A 57 -2.50 -5.38 -7.29
CA GLU A 57 -2.50 -6.44 -6.29
C GLU A 57 -1.16 -6.52 -5.55
N ALA A 58 -0.06 -6.25 -6.24
CA ALA A 58 1.25 -6.18 -5.63
C ALA A 58 1.44 -4.97 -4.69
N LEU A 59 0.73 -3.86 -4.91
CA LEU A 59 0.76 -2.70 -4.02
C LEU A 59 0.11 -2.96 -2.66
N ASP A 60 -0.79 -3.93 -2.56
CA ASP A 60 -1.42 -4.32 -1.28
C ASP A 60 -0.42 -4.89 -0.28
N TYR A 61 0.69 -5.44 -0.75
CA TYR A 61 1.77 -5.92 0.10
C TYR A 61 2.68 -4.79 0.62
N CYS A 62 2.62 -3.60 0.03
CA CYS A 62 3.47 -2.49 0.45
C CYS A 62 3.01 -1.90 1.78
N SER A 63 3.82 -2.08 2.84
CA SER A 63 3.56 -1.54 4.18
C SER A 63 3.89 -0.05 4.35
N ASN A 64 4.33 0.62 3.28
CA ASN A 64 4.76 2.03 3.28
C ASN A 64 5.81 2.37 4.35
N CYS A 65 6.71 1.45 4.66
CA CYS A 65 7.76 1.61 5.68
C CYS A 65 8.87 2.60 5.29
N LYS A 66 8.90 3.11 4.06
CA LYS A 66 9.86 4.08 3.51
C LYS A 66 11.32 3.63 3.42
N ASN A 67 11.64 2.37 3.73
CA ASN A 67 13.01 1.86 3.61
C ASN A 67 13.56 2.00 2.18
N CYS A 68 12.73 1.85 1.17
CA CYS A 68 13.11 2.04 -0.23
C CYS A 68 13.52 3.48 -0.55
N ASP A 69 12.89 4.49 0.10
CA ASP A 69 13.24 5.90 -0.08
C ASP A 69 14.59 6.23 0.55
N ILE A 70 14.85 5.66 1.74
CA ILE A 70 16.10 5.86 2.48
C ILE A 70 17.27 5.17 1.77
N ALA A 71 17.03 3.96 1.26
CA ALA A 71 18.05 3.16 0.59
C ALA A 71 18.36 3.63 -0.85
N CYS A 72 17.55 4.53 -1.41
CA CYS A 72 17.72 4.95 -2.80
C CYS A 72 18.89 5.92 -2.97
N PRO A 73 19.98 5.55 -3.67
CA PRO A 73 21.13 6.44 -3.86
C PRO A 73 20.79 7.68 -4.71
N SER A 74 19.78 7.57 -5.57
CA SER A 74 19.31 8.67 -6.43
C SER A 74 18.21 9.52 -5.79
N GLY A 75 17.84 9.26 -4.54
CA GLY A 75 16.84 10.02 -3.80
C GLY A 75 15.41 9.93 -4.32
N VAL A 76 15.08 8.87 -5.06
CA VAL A 76 13.71 8.66 -5.58
C VAL A 76 12.76 8.35 -4.44
N LYS A 77 11.63 9.04 -4.37
CA LYS A 77 10.58 8.83 -3.35
C LYS A 77 9.61 7.73 -3.78
N ILE A 78 10.09 6.50 -3.73
CA ILE A 78 9.37 5.30 -4.22
C ILE A 78 8.09 5.05 -3.42
N SER A 79 8.12 5.26 -2.10
CA SER A 79 6.94 5.10 -1.25
C SER A 79 5.82 6.07 -1.65
N THR A 80 6.19 7.29 -2.03
CA THR A 80 5.23 8.30 -2.51
C THR A 80 4.61 7.88 -3.84
N LEU A 81 5.40 7.35 -4.78
CA LEU A 81 4.90 6.82 -6.05
C LEU A 81 3.90 5.69 -5.82
N ASN A 82 4.22 4.75 -4.94
CA ASN A 82 3.32 3.66 -4.58
C ASN A 82 2.00 4.16 -3.96
N MET A 83 2.07 5.16 -3.09
CA MET A 83 0.88 5.77 -2.49
C MET A 83 0.01 6.48 -3.52
N LEU A 84 0.62 7.21 -4.46
CA LEU A 84 -0.12 7.90 -5.53
C LEU A 84 -0.79 6.90 -6.46
N ALA A 85 -0.08 5.83 -6.86
CA ALA A 85 -0.64 4.77 -7.68
C ALA A 85 -1.84 4.08 -6.98
N ARG A 86 -1.71 3.78 -5.68
CA ARG A 86 -2.81 3.22 -4.88
C ARG A 86 -3.99 4.17 -4.75
N ALA A 87 -3.73 5.46 -4.53
CA ALA A 87 -4.78 6.47 -4.45
C ALA A 87 -5.54 6.60 -5.78
N GLU A 88 -4.85 6.55 -6.91
CA GLU A 88 -5.46 6.60 -8.24
C GLU A 88 -6.33 5.37 -8.51
N TYR A 89 -5.84 4.19 -8.14
CA TYR A 89 -6.64 2.98 -8.22
C TYR A 89 -7.91 3.06 -7.38
N CYS A 90 -7.80 3.49 -6.13
CA CYS A 90 -8.96 3.60 -5.22
C CYS A 90 -10.01 4.62 -5.70
N LYS A 91 -9.63 5.58 -6.56
CA LYS A 91 -10.60 6.47 -7.20
C LYS A 91 -11.46 5.76 -8.25
N ARG A 92 -10.88 4.80 -8.97
CA ARG A 92 -11.54 4.05 -10.05
C ARG A 92 -12.26 2.80 -9.54
N HIS A 93 -11.77 2.21 -8.44
CA HIS A 93 -12.29 0.97 -7.88
C HIS A 93 -12.81 1.19 -6.46
N LYS A 94 -13.98 0.63 -6.17
CA LYS A 94 -14.53 0.68 -4.81
C LYS A 94 -13.64 -0.15 -3.87
N PRO A 95 -13.24 0.40 -2.72
CA PRO A 95 -12.44 -0.36 -1.76
C PRO A 95 -13.24 -1.57 -1.24
N PRO A 96 -12.58 -2.68 -0.94
CA PRO A 96 -13.23 -3.82 -0.31
C PRO A 96 -13.88 -3.40 1.02
N LEU A 97 -14.96 -4.08 1.40
CA LEU A 97 -15.75 -3.75 2.59
C LEU A 97 -14.88 -3.62 3.85
N ARG A 98 -13.89 -4.49 3.99
CA ARG A 98 -12.92 -4.45 5.10
C ARG A 98 -12.23 -3.09 5.20
N ASP A 99 -11.68 -2.61 4.10
CA ASP A 99 -10.90 -1.36 4.07
C ASP A 99 -11.81 -0.15 4.25
N TRP A 100 -13.03 -0.21 3.72
CA TRP A 100 -14.04 0.81 3.96
C TRP A 100 -14.41 0.91 5.44
N VAL A 101 -14.68 -0.23 6.09
CA VAL A 101 -15.00 -0.28 7.53
C VAL A 101 -13.84 0.28 8.36
N LEU A 102 -12.60 -0.16 8.10
CA LEU A 102 -11.42 0.27 8.85
C LEU A 102 -11.09 1.76 8.65
N SER A 103 -11.36 2.31 7.46
CA SER A 103 -11.15 3.74 7.19
C SER A 103 -12.13 4.65 7.94
N HIS A 104 -13.28 4.12 8.36
CA HIS A 104 -14.31 4.86 9.10
C HIS A 104 -14.20 4.69 10.63
N GLY A 105 -12.99 4.63 11.18
CA GLY A 105 -12.74 4.40 12.60
C GLY A 105 -13.49 5.34 13.55
N ARG A 106 -13.71 6.60 13.17
CA ARG A 106 -14.53 7.55 13.97
C ARG A 106 -15.99 7.12 14.09
N MET A 107 -16.55 6.59 12.99
CA MET A 107 -17.93 6.09 12.98
C MET A 107 -18.04 4.83 13.83
N LEU A 108 -17.10 3.91 13.68
CA LEU A 108 -17.02 2.69 14.50
C LEU A 108 -16.85 3.00 15.97
N GLY A 109 -16.02 3.99 16.33
CA GLY A 109 -15.84 4.42 17.73
C GLY A 109 -17.12 5.03 18.32
N ARG A 110 -17.88 5.80 17.54
CA ARG A 110 -19.19 6.34 17.99
C ARG A 110 -20.21 5.21 18.19
N LEU A 111 -20.22 4.24 17.28
CA LEU A 111 -21.11 3.09 17.36
C LEU A 111 -20.75 2.21 18.57
N ALA A 112 -19.47 1.93 18.78
CA ALA A 112 -18.98 1.14 19.92
C ALA A 112 -19.33 1.76 21.27
N ARG A 113 -19.34 3.09 21.39
CA ARG A 113 -19.77 3.79 22.61
C ARG A 113 -21.24 3.58 22.98
N ARG A 114 -22.09 3.22 22.02
CA ARG A 114 -23.52 2.92 22.26
C ARG A 114 -23.75 1.50 22.75
N PHE A 115 -22.78 0.60 22.60
CA PHE A 115 -22.90 -0.75 23.10
C PHE A 115 -22.49 -0.81 24.59
N PRO A 116 -23.30 -1.43 25.45
CA PRO A 116 -22.95 -1.57 26.84
C PRO A 116 -21.67 -2.39 27.01
N GLY A 117 -20.77 -1.95 27.91
CA GLY A 117 -19.42 -2.48 28.05
C GLY A 117 -19.32 -4.01 28.33
N TRP A 118 -20.40 -4.63 28.81
CA TRP A 118 -20.46 -6.06 29.03
C TRP A 118 -20.40 -6.86 27.72
N LEU A 119 -20.88 -6.31 26.59
CA LEU A 119 -20.84 -6.98 25.28
C LEU A 119 -19.40 -7.04 24.75
N VAL A 120 -18.61 -5.98 24.97
CA VAL A 120 -17.19 -5.93 24.59
C VAL A 120 -16.38 -6.94 25.39
N MET A 121 -16.65 -7.08 26.70
CA MET A 121 -15.99 -8.08 27.54
C MET A 121 -16.33 -9.55 27.14
N HIS A 122 -17.53 -9.79 26.65
CA HIS A 122 -17.94 -11.14 26.22
C HIS A 122 -17.21 -11.60 24.95
N VAL A 123 -17.00 -10.67 24.00
CA VAL A 123 -16.24 -10.95 22.77
C VAL A 123 -14.77 -11.24 23.10
N HIS A 124 -14.16 -10.47 24.01
CA HIS A 124 -12.78 -10.71 24.45
C HIS A 124 -12.59 -12.06 25.16
N ARG A 125 -13.54 -12.47 26.00
CA ARG A 125 -13.48 -13.78 26.66
C ARG A 125 -13.55 -14.94 25.67
N ARG A 126 -14.38 -14.85 24.62
CA ARG A 126 -14.49 -15.91 23.60
C ARG A 126 -13.25 -15.98 22.68
N ALA A 127 -12.60 -14.85 22.41
CA ALA A 127 -11.36 -14.83 21.63
C ALA A 127 -10.18 -15.46 22.40
N ALA A 128 -10.08 -15.23 23.71
CA ALA A 128 -9.02 -15.78 24.57
C ALA A 128 -9.09 -17.30 24.76
N VAL A 129 -10.29 -17.89 24.65
CA VAL A 129 -10.48 -19.35 24.78
C VAL A 129 -10.10 -20.12 23.49
N ARG A 130 -10.03 -19.46 22.36
CA ARG A 130 -9.74 -20.09 21.04
C ARG A 130 -8.25 -20.24 20.74
N HIS A 131 -7.38 -19.71 21.60
CA HIS A 131 -5.91 -19.75 21.47
C HIS A 131 -5.20 -20.59 22.55
N ARG A 132 -5.93 -21.52 23.20
CA ARG A 132 -5.32 -22.57 24.06
C ARG A 132 -5.47 -23.94 23.46
#